data_6d12254614bcf6bd1981cf0c5e8142cb
#
_entry.id   6d12254614bcf6bd1981cf0c5e8142cb
#
_cell.length_a   1.000
_cell.length_b   1.000
_cell.length_c   1.000
_cell.angle_alpha   90.00
_cell.angle_beta   90.00
_cell.angle_gamma   90.00
#
_symmetry.space_group_name_H-M   'P 1'
#
loop_
_entity.id
_entity.type
_entity.pdbx_description
1 polymer ?
#
loop_
_entity_poly.entity_id
_entity_poly.type
_entity_poly.pdbx_seq_one_letter_code
_entity_poly.pdbx_strand_id
1 'polypeptide(L)'
;MDKKKAIAAGHICLDITPAFKSKEEKSIKDLFRPGQLIAMDAAKVSLGGSVSNTGIGMKRLGADVELMGMVGNDAFGQMVLNELEKYDISPDSMIVRDGVGTSYSVILAPAGIDRIFLHCSGANDTFTLDDIDLEKVKEANLFHFGYPSLMRMMYIDGGKELVRLLKAVHELGVAVSVDMAMFEESTEAGAQDWKIGRAHV
;
A
#
# COMPACT_ATOMS: atom_id res chain seq x y z
N MET A 1 14.17 -6.92 27.37
CA MET A 1 14.66 -6.29 26.13
C MET A 1 13.62 -5.27 25.72
N ASP A 2 14.01 -4.02 25.61
CA ASP A 2 13.11 -3.00 25.11
C ASP A 2 12.70 -3.37 23.67
N LYS A 3 11.39 -3.36 23.39
CA LYS A 3 10.88 -3.61 22.06
C LYS A 3 11.37 -2.50 21.13
N LYS A 4 11.98 -2.86 20.03
CA LYS A 4 12.37 -1.88 19.01
C LYS A 4 11.11 -1.40 18.30
N LYS A 5 10.92 -0.07 18.29
CA LYS A 5 9.80 0.56 17.59
C LYS A 5 10.10 0.66 16.08
N ALA A 6 9.15 0.27 15.26
CA ALA A 6 9.20 0.42 13.82
C ALA A 6 8.00 1.21 13.32
N ILE A 7 8.19 1.99 12.27
CA ILE A 7 7.11 2.66 11.55
C ILE A 7 7.06 2.06 10.15
N ALA A 8 5.88 1.61 9.74
CA ALA A 8 5.61 1.23 8.36
C ALA A 8 4.73 2.30 7.72
N ALA A 9 5.28 3.03 6.76
CA ALA A 9 4.62 4.15 6.09
C ALA A 9 4.49 3.93 4.60
N GLY A 10 3.57 4.67 3.95
CA GLY A 10 3.39 4.68 2.50
C GLY A 10 2.06 4.10 2.04
N HIS A 11 2.09 3.25 1.02
CA HIS A 11 0.90 2.73 0.34
C HIS A 11 0.12 1.73 1.19
N ILE A 12 -1.18 2.00 1.34
CA ILE A 12 -2.18 1.10 1.95
C ILE A 12 -3.42 1.05 1.06
N CYS A 13 -4.05 -0.11 0.93
CA CYS A 13 -5.28 -0.26 0.16
C CYS A 13 -6.20 -1.34 0.73
N LEU A 14 -7.43 -1.36 0.22
CA LEU A 14 -8.38 -2.44 0.46
C LEU A 14 -8.30 -3.44 -0.70
N ASP A 15 -8.01 -4.70 -0.41
CA ASP A 15 -7.99 -5.77 -1.41
C ASP A 15 -9.33 -6.50 -1.41
N ILE A 16 -10.00 -6.52 -2.56
CA ILE A 16 -11.26 -7.22 -2.80
C ILE A 16 -10.97 -8.39 -3.74
N THR A 17 -11.08 -9.60 -3.23
CA THR A 17 -10.81 -10.82 -4.01
C THR A 17 -12.13 -11.58 -4.24
N PRO A 18 -12.79 -11.39 -5.39
CA PRO A 18 -13.96 -12.18 -5.76
C PRO A 18 -13.56 -13.65 -5.96
N ALA A 19 -14.35 -14.57 -5.44
CA ALA A 19 -14.06 -16.00 -5.57
C ALA A 19 -14.81 -16.61 -6.77
N PHE A 20 -14.07 -17.16 -7.72
CA PHE A 20 -14.64 -17.84 -8.89
C PHE A 20 -15.25 -19.19 -8.47
N LYS A 21 -16.53 -19.43 -8.82
CA LYS A 21 -17.22 -20.72 -8.60
C LYS A 21 -16.60 -21.83 -9.42
N SER A 22 -16.28 -21.54 -10.69
CA SER A 22 -15.67 -22.52 -11.59
C SER A 22 -14.20 -22.71 -11.24
N LYS A 23 -13.81 -23.97 -11.08
CA LYS A 23 -12.41 -24.39 -10.93
C LYS A 23 -11.82 -24.87 -12.26
N GLU A 24 -12.57 -24.78 -13.34
CA GLU A 24 -12.08 -25.11 -14.68
C GLU A 24 -11.08 -24.07 -15.15
N GLU A 25 -9.96 -24.52 -15.68
CA GLU A 25 -8.98 -23.66 -16.33
C GLU A 25 -9.54 -23.17 -17.67
N LYS A 26 -9.65 -21.85 -17.80
CA LYS A 26 -10.14 -21.18 -19.01
C LYS A 26 -9.17 -20.06 -19.39
N SER A 27 -9.11 -19.75 -20.68
CA SER A 27 -8.37 -18.55 -21.10
C SER A 27 -9.08 -17.28 -20.61
N ILE A 28 -8.35 -16.18 -20.45
CA ILE A 28 -8.93 -14.86 -20.10
C ILE A 28 -10.06 -14.49 -21.08
N LYS A 29 -9.86 -14.74 -22.38
CA LYS A 29 -10.85 -14.44 -23.44
C LYS A 29 -12.15 -15.25 -23.31
N ASP A 30 -12.05 -16.46 -22.79
CA ASP A 30 -13.23 -17.33 -22.59
C ASP A 30 -13.94 -16.99 -21.27
N LEU A 31 -13.20 -16.52 -20.29
CA LEU A 31 -13.73 -16.17 -18.97
C LEU A 31 -14.45 -14.81 -19.00
N PHE A 32 -13.87 -13.81 -19.69
CA PHE A 32 -14.39 -12.44 -19.73
C PHE A 32 -14.90 -12.07 -21.12
N ARG A 33 -16.20 -12.28 -21.36
CA ARG A 33 -16.87 -11.90 -22.60
C ARG A 33 -17.78 -10.69 -22.34
N PRO A 34 -17.79 -9.67 -23.19
CA PRO A 34 -18.71 -8.54 -23.06
C PRO A 34 -20.16 -9.00 -22.90
N GLY A 35 -20.87 -8.41 -21.92
CA GLY A 35 -22.27 -8.74 -21.64
C GLY A 35 -22.51 -10.04 -20.87
N GLN A 36 -21.46 -10.81 -20.55
CA GLN A 36 -21.59 -12.04 -19.77
C GLN A 36 -21.70 -11.73 -18.28
N LEU A 37 -22.66 -12.39 -17.59
CA LEU A 37 -22.73 -12.45 -16.14
C LEU A 37 -21.92 -13.65 -15.65
N ILE A 38 -20.89 -13.40 -14.86
CA ILE A 38 -20.06 -14.44 -14.24
C ILE A 38 -20.52 -14.64 -12.81
N ALA A 39 -21.01 -15.83 -12.48
CA ALA A 39 -21.44 -16.15 -11.12
C ALA A 39 -20.21 -16.36 -10.22
N MET A 40 -20.15 -15.61 -9.12
CA MET A 40 -19.08 -15.65 -8.14
C MET A 40 -19.58 -16.20 -6.82
N ASP A 41 -18.67 -16.68 -5.98
CA ASP A 41 -18.89 -16.88 -4.54
C ASP A 41 -18.61 -15.61 -3.76
N ALA A 42 -18.75 -15.68 -2.41
CA ALA A 42 -18.49 -14.53 -1.56
C ALA A 42 -17.08 -13.98 -1.74
N ALA A 43 -16.97 -12.67 -1.92
CA ALA A 43 -15.67 -12.02 -2.00
C ALA A 43 -14.96 -12.02 -0.64
N LYS A 44 -13.65 -12.21 -0.67
CA LYS A 44 -12.79 -11.92 0.48
C LYS A 44 -12.36 -10.46 0.42
N VAL A 45 -12.49 -9.76 1.54
CA VAL A 45 -11.95 -8.42 1.73
C VAL A 45 -10.80 -8.51 2.73
N SER A 46 -9.69 -7.83 2.44
CA SER A 46 -8.50 -7.81 3.30
C SER A 46 -7.72 -6.51 3.10
N LEU A 47 -6.81 -6.23 4.02
CA LEU A 47 -5.85 -5.15 3.81
C LEU A 47 -4.82 -5.54 2.76
N GLY A 48 -4.41 -4.57 1.95
CA GLY A 48 -3.34 -4.64 0.97
C GLY A 48 -2.39 -3.45 1.10
N GLY A 49 -1.35 -3.45 0.27
CA GLY A 49 -0.30 -2.45 0.30
C GLY A 49 0.82 -2.76 1.29
N SER A 50 1.96 -2.10 1.11
CA SER A 50 3.16 -2.36 1.93
C SER A 50 2.96 -2.03 3.39
N VAL A 51 2.25 -0.94 3.70
CA VAL A 51 1.99 -0.51 5.08
C VAL A 51 1.34 -1.63 5.88
N SER A 52 0.27 -2.22 5.37
CA SER A 52 -0.40 -3.32 6.06
C SER A 52 0.40 -4.62 6.01
N ASN A 53 0.91 -5.01 4.83
CA ASN A 53 1.61 -6.28 4.66
C ASN A 53 2.87 -6.36 5.52
N THR A 54 3.71 -5.32 5.46
CA THR A 54 4.96 -5.26 6.23
C THR A 54 4.69 -4.94 7.70
N GLY A 55 3.82 -3.97 7.99
CA GLY A 55 3.51 -3.56 9.36
C GLY A 55 2.86 -4.67 10.18
N ILE A 56 1.82 -5.33 9.65
CA ILE A 56 1.19 -6.49 10.30
C ILE A 56 2.19 -7.65 10.45
N GLY A 57 3.04 -7.86 9.44
CA GLY A 57 4.11 -8.86 9.50
C GLY A 57 5.08 -8.59 10.65
N MET A 58 5.57 -7.38 10.79
CA MET A 58 6.45 -6.94 11.90
C MET A 58 5.75 -7.09 13.27
N LYS A 59 4.48 -6.68 13.36
CA LYS A 59 3.66 -6.83 14.58
C LYS A 59 3.56 -8.30 15.01
N ARG A 60 3.27 -9.21 14.07
CA ARG A 60 3.20 -10.66 14.31
C ARG A 60 4.52 -11.26 14.77
N LEU A 61 5.63 -10.70 14.33
CA LEU A 61 6.98 -11.06 14.77
C LEU A 61 7.38 -10.44 16.12
N GLY A 62 6.47 -9.68 16.73
CA GLY A 62 6.65 -9.14 18.08
C GLY A 62 7.29 -7.75 18.13
N ALA A 63 7.47 -7.06 17.00
CA ALA A 63 7.91 -5.67 17.00
C ALA A 63 6.81 -4.76 17.55
N ASP A 64 7.21 -3.61 18.09
CA ASP A 64 6.32 -2.49 18.36
C ASP A 64 6.19 -1.69 17.07
N VAL A 65 5.00 -1.68 16.45
CA VAL A 65 4.80 -1.13 15.11
C VAL A 65 3.69 -0.10 15.09
N GLU A 66 3.98 1.02 14.49
CA GLU A 66 3.01 2.06 14.15
C GLU A 66 2.86 2.16 12.63
N LEU A 67 1.64 2.37 12.15
CA LEU A 67 1.36 2.47 10.71
C LEU A 67 1.02 3.92 10.35
N MET A 68 1.66 4.44 9.29
CA MET A 68 1.38 5.76 8.73
C MET A 68 0.99 5.62 7.26
N GLY A 69 -0.21 5.97 6.93
CA GLY A 69 -0.75 5.91 5.57
C GLY A 69 -1.96 6.80 5.43
N MET A 70 -2.58 6.76 4.27
CA MET A 70 -3.71 7.61 3.97
C MET A 70 -4.86 6.84 3.36
N VAL A 71 -6.07 7.15 3.83
CA VAL A 71 -7.33 6.67 3.26
C VAL A 71 -8.24 7.85 2.92
N GLY A 72 -9.20 7.64 2.06
CA GLY A 72 -10.27 8.61 1.82
C GLY A 72 -11.31 8.59 2.93
N ASN A 73 -12.07 9.66 3.05
CA ASN A 73 -13.25 9.71 3.92
C ASN A 73 -14.44 9.04 3.23
N ASP A 74 -14.37 7.71 3.07
CA ASP A 74 -15.38 6.89 2.40
C ASP A 74 -15.55 5.52 3.08
N ALA A 75 -16.46 4.70 2.56
CA ALA A 75 -16.75 3.39 3.13
C ALA A 75 -15.53 2.45 3.11
N PHE A 76 -14.68 2.52 2.07
CA PHE A 76 -13.47 1.70 1.99
C PHE A 76 -12.43 2.16 3.02
N GLY A 77 -12.28 3.47 3.25
CA GLY A 77 -11.43 4.01 4.29
C GLY A 77 -11.83 3.52 5.67
N GLN A 78 -13.12 3.56 5.99
CA GLN A 78 -13.62 3.02 7.25
C GLN A 78 -13.36 1.51 7.38
N MET A 79 -13.48 0.75 6.27
CA MET A 79 -13.16 -0.67 6.29
C MET A 79 -11.67 -0.91 6.56
N VAL A 80 -10.77 -0.12 5.95
CA VAL A 80 -9.33 -0.20 6.21
C VAL A 80 -9.02 0.04 7.68
N LEU A 81 -9.56 1.11 8.27
CA LEU A 81 -9.33 1.45 9.68
C LEU A 81 -9.83 0.36 10.62
N ASN A 82 -11.05 -0.14 10.40
CA ASN A 82 -11.62 -1.24 11.19
C ASN A 82 -10.84 -2.56 11.05
N GLU A 83 -10.26 -2.82 9.88
CA GLU A 83 -9.43 -4.02 9.70
C GLU A 83 -8.10 -3.91 10.45
N LEU A 84 -7.48 -2.73 10.57
CA LEU A 84 -6.26 -2.53 11.35
C LEU A 84 -6.47 -2.87 12.83
N GLU A 85 -7.60 -2.47 13.41
CA GLU A 85 -7.96 -2.75 14.80
C GLU A 85 -8.01 -4.26 15.09
N LYS A 86 -8.42 -5.10 14.13
CA LYS A 86 -8.42 -6.56 14.29
C LYS A 86 -7.03 -7.17 14.46
N TYR A 87 -5.99 -6.43 14.12
CA TYR A 87 -4.60 -6.81 14.32
C TYR A 87 -3.96 -6.15 15.54
N ASP A 88 -4.76 -5.53 16.43
CA ASP A 88 -4.28 -4.75 17.57
C ASP A 88 -3.32 -3.61 17.15
N ILE A 89 -3.59 -2.98 16.01
CA ILE A 89 -2.86 -1.84 15.49
C ILE A 89 -3.76 -0.62 15.57
N SER A 90 -3.33 0.40 16.30
CA SER A 90 -4.06 1.68 16.37
C SER A 90 -4.06 2.37 15.01
N PRO A 91 -5.21 2.87 14.54
CA PRO A 91 -5.30 3.69 13.34
C PRO A 91 -4.94 5.17 13.58
N ASP A 92 -4.49 5.56 14.77
CA ASP A 92 -4.32 6.97 15.18
C ASP A 92 -3.31 7.75 14.30
N SER A 93 -2.41 7.07 13.62
CA SER A 93 -1.45 7.67 12.68
C SER A 93 -1.84 7.50 11.21
N MET A 94 -3.05 6.98 10.97
CA MET A 94 -3.64 6.97 9.63
C MET A 94 -4.34 8.31 9.35
N ILE A 95 -4.15 8.84 8.16
CA ILE A 95 -4.79 10.07 7.72
C ILE A 95 -6.07 9.73 6.97
N VAL A 96 -7.16 10.38 7.36
CA VAL A 96 -8.43 10.36 6.61
C VAL A 96 -8.55 11.67 5.84
N ARG A 97 -8.51 11.59 4.52
CA ARG A 97 -8.53 12.77 3.62
C ARG A 97 -9.87 12.91 2.92
N ASP A 98 -10.45 14.11 3.01
CA ASP A 98 -11.67 14.46 2.28
C ASP A 98 -11.40 14.67 0.79
N GLY A 99 -12.41 14.41 -0.04
CA GLY A 99 -12.40 14.71 -1.47
C GLY A 99 -11.59 13.75 -2.34
N VAL A 100 -11.00 12.70 -1.75
CA VAL A 100 -10.28 11.63 -2.47
C VAL A 100 -10.83 10.27 -2.07
N GLY A 101 -10.85 9.32 -3.00
CA GLY A 101 -11.28 7.95 -2.69
C GLY A 101 -10.16 7.13 -2.04
N THR A 102 -10.53 6.17 -1.22
CA THR A 102 -9.57 5.20 -0.67
C THR A 102 -9.01 4.30 -1.76
N SER A 103 -7.73 4.00 -1.68
CA SER A 103 -7.07 3.03 -2.55
C SER A 103 -7.69 1.64 -2.41
N TYR A 104 -7.86 0.94 -3.54
CA TYR A 104 -8.33 -0.44 -3.54
C TYR A 104 -7.76 -1.24 -4.71
N SER A 105 -7.73 -2.55 -4.55
CA SER A 105 -7.46 -3.49 -5.65
C SER A 105 -8.59 -4.51 -5.76
N VAL A 106 -9.08 -4.77 -6.96
CA VAL A 106 -9.85 -5.98 -7.24
C VAL A 106 -8.89 -7.02 -7.78
N ILE A 107 -8.75 -8.13 -7.04
CA ILE A 107 -7.80 -9.20 -7.36
C ILE A 107 -8.55 -10.35 -8.02
N LEU A 108 -8.35 -10.51 -9.31
CA LEU A 108 -8.92 -11.61 -10.07
C LEU A 108 -7.94 -12.78 -10.05
N ALA A 109 -8.36 -13.92 -9.50
CA ALA A 109 -7.54 -15.13 -9.36
C ALA A 109 -8.31 -16.37 -9.89
N PRO A 110 -8.58 -16.44 -11.21
CA PRO A 110 -9.23 -17.62 -11.78
C PRO A 110 -8.26 -18.81 -11.80
N ALA A 111 -8.81 -20.02 -11.84
CA ALA A 111 -8.01 -21.24 -11.90
C ALA A 111 -7.08 -21.26 -13.13
N GLY A 112 -5.83 -21.68 -12.93
CA GLY A 112 -4.83 -21.82 -14.00
C GLY A 112 -4.24 -20.50 -14.53
N ILE A 113 -4.61 -19.35 -13.95
CA ILE A 113 -4.12 -18.03 -14.36
C ILE A 113 -3.55 -17.31 -13.13
N ASP A 114 -2.39 -16.67 -13.28
CA ASP A 114 -1.86 -15.82 -12.23
C ASP A 114 -2.76 -14.61 -11.97
N ARG A 115 -2.67 -14.06 -10.78
CA ARG A 115 -3.51 -12.96 -10.31
C ARG A 115 -3.41 -11.74 -11.21
N ILE A 116 -4.56 -11.15 -11.51
CA ILE A 116 -4.68 -9.87 -12.18
C ILE A 116 -5.17 -8.84 -11.16
N PHE A 117 -4.50 -7.70 -11.09
CA PHE A 117 -4.83 -6.63 -10.17
C PHE A 117 -5.45 -5.46 -10.94
N LEU A 118 -6.70 -5.12 -10.60
CA LEU A 118 -7.33 -3.89 -11.05
C LEU A 118 -7.19 -2.88 -9.90
N HIS A 119 -6.21 -2.00 -10.01
CA HIS A 119 -5.76 -1.14 -8.91
C HIS A 119 -6.17 0.32 -9.12
N CYS A 120 -6.61 0.95 -8.03
CA CYS A 120 -6.81 2.38 -7.90
C CYS A 120 -5.93 2.90 -6.76
N SER A 121 -5.00 3.79 -7.04
CA SER A 121 -4.09 4.38 -6.05
C SER A 121 -4.79 5.31 -5.06
N GLY A 122 -5.86 5.99 -5.49
CA GLY A 122 -6.71 6.80 -4.62
C GLY A 122 -5.93 7.81 -3.77
N ALA A 123 -6.24 7.86 -2.47
CA ALA A 123 -5.63 8.80 -1.51
C ALA A 123 -4.10 8.71 -1.46
N ASN A 124 -3.50 7.54 -1.73
CA ASN A 124 -2.04 7.38 -1.74
C ASN A 124 -1.34 8.30 -2.73
N ASP A 125 -2.02 8.69 -3.83
CA ASP A 125 -1.46 9.61 -4.83
C ASP A 125 -1.23 11.02 -4.31
N THR A 126 -1.84 11.38 -3.20
CA THR A 126 -1.74 12.71 -2.59
C THR A 126 -0.82 12.74 -1.35
N PHE A 127 -0.27 11.61 -0.96
CA PHE A 127 0.58 11.47 0.23
C PHE A 127 1.94 12.13 0.02
N THR A 128 2.40 12.89 1.03
CA THR A 128 3.67 13.63 1.00
C THR A 128 4.41 13.51 2.33
N LEU A 129 5.61 14.08 2.44
CA LEU A 129 6.33 14.22 3.72
C LEU A 129 5.51 14.99 4.78
N ASP A 130 4.70 15.96 4.34
CA ASP A 130 3.92 16.79 5.27
C ASP A 130 2.81 15.98 5.98
N ASP A 131 2.56 14.76 5.51
CA ASP A 131 1.63 13.79 6.09
C ASP A 131 2.32 12.83 7.09
N ILE A 132 3.63 12.95 7.29
CA ILE A 132 4.42 12.14 8.22
C ILE A 132 4.61 12.87 9.55
N ASP A 133 4.25 12.23 10.64
CA ASP A 133 4.58 12.72 11.99
C ASP A 133 6.06 12.43 12.30
N LEU A 134 6.93 13.37 12.00
CA LEU A 134 8.37 13.25 12.21
C LEU A 134 8.76 13.11 13.68
N GLU A 135 7.98 13.62 14.64
CA GLU A 135 8.25 13.42 16.07
C GLU A 135 8.07 11.96 16.46
N LYS A 136 7.06 11.29 15.93
CA LYS A 136 6.90 9.85 16.11
C LYS A 136 7.98 9.04 15.39
N VAL A 137 8.39 9.47 14.19
CA VAL A 137 9.49 8.84 13.44
C VAL A 137 10.79 8.90 14.23
N LYS A 138 11.12 10.02 14.85
CA LYS A 138 12.33 10.22 15.65
C LYS A 138 12.45 9.23 16.82
N GLU A 139 11.33 8.75 17.34
CA GLU A 139 11.32 7.75 18.42
C GLU A 139 11.49 6.32 17.92
N ALA A 140 11.48 6.10 16.60
CA ALA A 140 11.57 4.77 16.00
C ALA A 140 13.02 4.34 15.75
N ASN A 141 13.25 3.03 15.70
CA ASN A 141 14.52 2.44 15.29
C ASN A 141 14.57 2.19 13.77
N LEU A 142 13.41 2.00 13.16
CA LEU A 142 13.26 1.71 11.74
C LEU A 142 12.04 2.47 11.17
N PHE A 143 12.24 3.11 10.04
CA PHE A 143 11.19 3.65 9.19
C PHE A 143 11.20 2.86 7.87
N HIS A 144 10.13 2.12 7.61
CA HIS A 144 9.93 1.38 6.37
C HIS A 144 8.94 2.15 5.49
N PHE A 145 9.34 2.52 4.28
CA PHE A 145 8.47 3.20 3.32
C PHE A 145 8.17 2.28 2.13
N GLY A 146 6.89 2.00 1.90
CA GLY A 146 6.52 0.99 0.93
C GLY A 146 5.72 1.48 -0.25
N TYR A 147 6.08 0.95 -1.42
CA TYR A 147 5.43 1.10 -2.72
C TYR A 147 5.36 2.53 -3.25
N PRO A 148 6.46 3.33 -3.21
CA PRO A 148 6.47 4.68 -3.80
C PRO A 148 6.07 4.69 -5.27
N SER A 149 6.26 3.60 -5.99
CA SER A 149 5.85 3.45 -7.40
C SER A 149 4.33 3.44 -7.63
N LEU A 150 3.53 3.25 -6.57
CA LEU A 150 2.07 3.31 -6.59
C LEU A 150 1.52 4.57 -5.89
N MET A 151 2.36 5.60 -5.68
CA MET A 151 2.05 6.84 -4.98
C MET A 151 2.52 8.03 -5.82
N ARG A 152 1.59 8.68 -6.52
CA ARG A 152 1.91 9.65 -7.57
C ARG A 152 2.89 10.74 -7.12
N MET A 153 2.68 11.34 -5.94
CA MET A 153 3.58 12.38 -5.43
C MET A 153 5.02 11.89 -5.22
N MET A 154 5.23 10.59 -5.01
CA MET A 154 6.55 10.01 -4.77
C MET A 154 7.39 9.85 -6.04
N TYR A 155 6.78 9.85 -7.24
CA TYR A 155 7.51 9.61 -8.48
C TYR A 155 7.45 10.74 -9.50
N ILE A 156 6.49 11.64 -9.44
CA ILE A 156 6.48 12.82 -10.32
C ILE A 156 7.68 13.72 -10.02
N ASP A 157 7.98 14.61 -10.94
CA ASP A 157 9.11 15.56 -10.85
C ASP A 157 10.47 14.91 -10.56
N GLY A 158 10.67 13.68 -11.06
CA GLY A 158 11.89 12.90 -10.86
C GLY A 158 12.06 12.40 -9.42
N GLY A 159 10.98 12.15 -8.71
CA GLY A 159 10.99 11.60 -7.35
C GLY A 159 11.45 12.56 -6.26
N LYS A 160 11.36 13.87 -6.50
CA LYS A 160 11.82 14.89 -5.53
C LYS A 160 11.18 14.75 -4.16
N GLU A 161 9.88 14.42 -4.12
CA GLU A 161 9.17 14.26 -2.83
C GLU A 161 9.64 13.02 -2.07
N LEU A 162 9.87 11.90 -2.76
CA LEU A 162 10.46 10.72 -2.15
C LEU A 162 11.85 11.01 -1.57
N VAL A 163 12.68 11.73 -2.31
CA VAL A 163 14.02 12.15 -1.85
C VAL A 163 13.91 13.05 -0.62
N ARG A 164 12.98 14.03 -0.63
CA ARG A 164 12.70 14.93 0.50
C ARG A 164 12.31 14.14 1.74
N LEU A 165 11.40 13.17 1.60
CA LEU A 165 10.93 12.32 2.68
C LEU A 165 12.06 11.47 3.26
N LEU A 166 12.79 10.73 2.42
CA LEU A 166 13.86 9.85 2.88
C LEU A 166 15.01 10.62 3.55
N LYS A 167 15.35 11.81 3.03
CA LYS A 167 16.35 12.69 3.66
C LYS A 167 15.90 13.17 5.04
N ALA A 168 14.66 13.64 5.17
CA ALA A 168 14.13 14.11 6.45
C ALA A 168 14.19 13.02 7.52
N VAL A 169 13.83 11.77 7.16
CA VAL A 169 13.92 10.63 8.09
C VAL A 169 15.37 10.29 8.41
N HIS A 170 16.26 10.29 7.42
CA HIS A 170 17.68 10.01 7.60
C HIS A 170 18.34 11.01 8.54
N GLU A 171 18.01 12.30 8.45
CA GLU A 171 18.52 13.38 9.31
C GLU A 171 18.10 13.20 10.78
N LEU A 172 17.04 12.45 11.07
CA LEU A 172 16.64 12.05 12.42
C LEU A 172 17.49 10.91 13.00
N GLY A 173 18.39 10.31 12.19
CA GLY A 173 19.22 9.19 12.62
C GLY A 173 18.48 7.85 12.67
N VAL A 174 17.32 7.75 12.04
CA VAL A 174 16.49 6.53 11.99
C VAL A 174 16.90 5.69 10.79
N ALA A 175 16.99 4.37 10.99
CA ALA A 175 17.26 3.45 9.88
C ALA A 175 16.10 3.46 8.88
N VAL A 176 16.43 3.55 7.59
CA VAL A 176 15.44 3.60 6.51
C VAL A 176 15.46 2.30 5.70
N SER A 177 14.28 1.81 5.37
CA SER A 177 14.05 0.69 4.45
C SER A 177 12.99 1.08 3.43
N VAL A 178 13.18 0.71 2.17
CA VAL A 178 12.21 0.98 1.09
C VAL A 178 11.87 -0.32 0.38
N ASP A 179 10.58 -0.50 0.08
CA ASP A 179 10.05 -1.62 -0.69
C ASP A 179 9.35 -1.10 -1.94
N MET A 180 9.46 -1.83 -3.05
CA MET A 180 8.93 -1.42 -4.35
C MET A 180 7.84 -2.39 -4.81
N ALA A 181 6.73 -1.88 -5.32
CA ALA A 181 5.77 -2.67 -6.08
C ALA A 181 6.11 -2.62 -7.58
N MET A 182 5.70 -3.67 -8.29
CA MET A 182 5.67 -3.62 -9.76
C MET A 182 4.61 -2.60 -10.21
N PHE A 183 4.92 -1.90 -11.27
CA PHE A 183 4.05 -0.97 -11.96
C PHE A 183 3.89 -1.37 -13.43
N GLU A 184 2.85 -0.92 -14.07
CA GLU A 184 2.66 -1.14 -15.49
C GLU A 184 3.52 -0.15 -16.28
N GLU A 185 4.35 -0.66 -17.20
CA GLU A 185 5.32 0.14 -17.99
C GLU A 185 4.66 1.24 -18.84
N SER A 186 3.40 1.05 -19.23
CA SER A 186 2.63 2.03 -20.01
C SER A 186 2.09 3.21 -19.20
N THR A 187 2.26 3.18 -17.87
CA THR A 187 1.74 4.23 -16.95
C THR A 187 2.73 5.37 -16.74
N GLU A 188 2.25 6.47 -16.12
CA GLU A 188 3.11 7.58 -15.68
C GLU A 188 4.23 7.10 -14.74
N ALA A 189 3.95 6.13 -13.87
CA ALA A 189 4.94 5.51 -13.01
C ALA A 189 5.97 4.70 -13.82
N GLY A 190 5.54 3.95 -14.83
CA GLY A 190 6.41 3.17 -15.71
C GLY A 190 7.36 4.01 -16.54
N ALA A 191 6.96 5.24 -16.87
CA ALA A 191 7.80 6.19 -17.61
C ALA A 191 8.94 6.81 -16.78
N GLN A 192 8.97 6.57 -15.45
CA GLN A 192 10.00 7.13 -14.57
C GLN A 192 11.32 6.32 -14.63
N ASP A 193 12.46 6.98 -14.40
CA ASP A 193 13.74 6.29 -14.22
C ASP A 193 13.92 5.80 -12.77
N TRP A 194 13.49 4.56 -12.50
CA TRP A 194 13.57 3.93 -11.18
C TRP A 194 14.97 3.48 -10.75
N LYS A 195 16.04 3.84 -11.51
CA LYS A 195 17.43 3.60 -11.08
C LYS A 195 17.84 4.41 -9.86
N ILE A 196 17.05 5.43 -9.51
CA ILE A 196 17.24 6.29 -8.33
C ILE A 196 17.28 5.49 -7.01
N GLY A 197 16.63 4.33 -6.93
CA GLY A 197 16.66 3.45 -5.75
C GLY A 197 18.00 2.77 -5.46
N ARG A 198 19.04 3.00 -6.28
CA ARG A 198 20.42 2.54 -6.04
C ARG A 198 21.35 3.62 -5.49
N ALA A 199 20.84 4.81 -5.21
CA ALA A 199 21.63 5.84 -4.56
C ALA A 199 22.02 5.37 -3.16
N HIS A 200 23.31 5.26 -2.93
CA HIS A 200 23.90 4.85 -1.67
C HIS A 200 23.31 5.62 -0.48
N VAL A 201 22.72 4.87 0.42
CA VAL A 201 22.43 5.30 1.80
C VAL A 201 23.63 4.94 2.65
#